data_1ad51f4bf8ada1e9e9064c2a7932947c
#
_entry.id   1ad51f4bf8ada1e9e9064c2a7932947c
#
_cell.length_a   1.000
_cell.length_b   1.000
_cell.length_c   1.000
_cell.angle_alpha   90.00
_cell.angle_beta   90.00
_cell.angle_gamma   90.00
#
_symmetry.space_group_name_H-M   'P 1'
#
loop_
_entity.id
_entity.type
_entity.pdbx_description
1 polymer ?
#
loop_
_entity_poly.entity_id
_entity_poly.type
_entity_poly.pdbx_seq_one_letter_code
_entity_poly.pdbx_strand_id
1 'polypeptide(L)'
;NPFNPKTTIRYEIPEYSVVTLKLYNINGHLVKTLIDGDQNPGSGSVVWDGTNKSGLRLSSGIYIFIMRAKSIYSNKLFTSTKKMIFLK
;
A
#
# COMPACT_ATOMS: atom_id res chain seq x y z
N ASN A 1 8.46 19.16 -16.94
CA ASN A 1 8.63 19.18 -15.52
C ASN A 1 9.28 17.85 -15.05
N PRO A 2 10.48 17.91 -14.52
CA PRO A 2 11.16 16.72 -14.02
C PRO A 2 10.55 16.19 -12.72
N PHE A 3 9.51 16.81 -12.24
CA PHE A 3 8.88 16.47 -10.99
C PHE A 3 8.23 15.08 -11.06
N ASN A 4 8.57 14.24 -10.11
CA ASN A 4 8.04 12.88 -10.02
C ASN A 4 7.13 12.81 -8.80
N PRO A 5 5.83 12.74 -8.98
CA PRO A 5 4.92 12.69 -7.84
C PRO A 5 5.17 11.44 -7.00
N LYS A 6 5.08 11.63 -5.69
CA LYS A 6 5.20 10.56 -4.70
C LYS A 6 4.07 10.69 -3.72
N THR A 7 3.64 9.57 -3.18
CA THR A 7 2.57 9.53 -2.19
C THR A 7 3.05 8.77 -0.96
N THR A 8 2.89 9.37 0.20
CA THR A 8 3.18 8.71 1.47
C THR A 8 1.91 8.07 1.99
N ILE A 9 1.97 6.79 2.23
CA ILE A 9 0.85 6.02 2.78
C ILE A 9 1.17 5.72 4.23
N ARG A 10 0.32 6.20 5.15
CA ARG A 10 0.48 5.98 6.58
C ARG A 10 -0.44 4.86 7.03
N TYR A 11 0.03 4.06 7.96
CA TYR A 11 -0.73 2.93 8.47
C TYR A 11 -0.45 2.70 9.95
N GLU A 12 -1.35 1.96 10.59
CA GLU A 12 -1.15 1.50 11.97
C GLU A 12 -1.36 0.00 12.06
N ILE A 13 -0.48 -0.64 12.82
CA ILE A 13 -0.53 -2.07 13.08
C ILE A 13 -0.87 -2.27 14.56
N PRO A 14 -2.03 -2.85 14.89
CA PRO A 14 -2.44 -2.98 16.29
C PRO A 14 -1.69 -4.05 17.07
N GLU A 15 -1.22 -5.10 16.38
CA GLU A 15 -0.49 -6.21 16.98
C GLU A 15 0.63 -6.62 16.04
N TYR A 16 1.63 -7.32 16.56
CA TYR A 16 2.66 -7.90 15.70
C TYR A 16 2.00 -8.78 14.64
N SER A 17 2.22 -8.49 13.39
CA SER A 17 1.46 -9.07 12.29
C SER A 17 2.31 -9.34 11.07
N VAL A 18 1.86 -10.29 10.26
CA VAL A 18 2.31 -10.41 8.88
C VAL A 18 1.45 -9.44 8.05
N VAL A 19 2.11 -8.48 7.40
CA VAL A 19 1.43 -7.38 6.73
C VAL A 19 1.67 -7.43 5.24
N THR A 20 0.61 -7.23 4.47
CA THR A 20 0.72 -6.92 3.05
C THR A 20 0.04 -5.60 2.77
N LEU A 21 0.67 -4.76 1.97
CA LEU A 21 0.07 -3.54 1.44
C LEU A 21 0.20 -3.58 -0.06
N LYS A 22 -0.91 -3.69 -0.73
CA LYS A 22 -0.97 -3.87 -2.19
C LYS A 22 -1.75 -2.75 -2.83
N LEU A 23 -1.28 -2.35 -4.01
CA LEU A 23 -1.87 -1.29 -4.80
C LEU A 23 -2.52 -1.88 -6.03
N TYR A 24 -3.78 -1.51 -6.27
CA TYR A 24 -4.57 -1.98 -7.40
C TYR A 24 -5.04 -0.80 -8.24
N ASN A 25 -5.24 -1.05 -9.55
CA ASN A 25 -5.91 -0.07 -10.40
C ASN A 25 -7.43 -0.20 -10.25
N ILE A 26 -8.16 0.66 -10.94
CA ILE A 26 -9.62 0.70 -10.83
C ILE A 26 -10.29 -0.58 -11.36
N ASN A 27 -9.60 -1.34 -12.20
CA ASN A 27 -10.11 -2.61 -12.71
C ASN A 27 -9.80 -3.78 -11.77
N GLY A 28 -9.16 -3.52 -10.64
CA GLY A 28 -8.83 -4.55 -9.66
C GLY A 28 -7.57 -5.33 -9.97
N HIS A 29 -6.77 -4.88 -10.91
CA HIS A 29 -5.49 -5.54 -11.22
C HIS A 29 -4.41 -5.07 -10.26
N LEU A 30 -3.60 -6.00 -9.79
CA LEU A 30 -2.47 -5.70 -8.91
C LEU A 30 -1.43 -4.88 -9.68
N VAL A 31 -1.11 -3.72 -9.14
CA VAL A 31 -0.12 -2.82 -9.72
C VAL A 31 1.24 -2.99 -9.06
N LYS A 32 1.25 -3.04 -7.74
CA LYS A 32 2.50 -3.12 -6.98
C LYS A 32 2.23 -3.59 -5.57
N THR A 33 3.17 -4.35 -5.01
CA THR A 33 3.17 -4.70 -3.59
C THR A 33 4.15 -3.79 -2.88
N LEU A 34 3.68 -3.01 -1.90
CA LEU A 34 4.51 -2.03 -1.21
C LEU A 34 5.07 -2.56 0.09
N ILE A 35 4.35 -3.42 0.79
CA ILE A 35 4.79 -4.08 2.01
C ILE A 35 4.41 -5.55 1.92
N ASP A 36 5.36 -6.41 2.30
CA ASP A 36 5.13 -7.85 2.39
C ASP A 36 6.09 -8.42 3.42
N GLY A 37 5.61 -8.56 4.65
CA GLY A 37 6.45 -9.10 5.71
C GLY A 37 5.94 -8.77 7.10
N ASP A 38 6.74 -9.16 8.09
CA ASP A 38 6.43 -8.96 9.49
C ASP A 38 6.59 -7.50 9.89
N GLN A 39 5.67 -7.01 10.71
CA GLN A 39 5.69 -5.65 11.22
C GLN A 39 5.38 -5.64 12.71
N ASN A 40 6.13 -4.83 13.45
CA ASN A 40 5.85 -4.55 14.85
C ASN A 40 4.59 -3.69 14.97
N PRO A 41 3.88 -3.75 16.12
CA PRO A 41 2.78 -2.83 16.34
C PRO A 41 3.25 -1.38 16.33
N GLY A 42 2.35 -0.49 15.95
CA GLY A 42 2.62 0.93 15.91
C GLY A 42 2.35 1.54 14.56
N SER A 43 2.72 2.81 14.45
CA SER A 43 2.55 3.58 13.23
C SER A 43 3.72 3.37 12.29
N GLY A 44 3.42 3.36 11.00
CA GLY A 44 4.43 3.28 9.96
C GLY A 44 4.03 4.06 8.73
N SER A 45 4.94 4.14 7.77
CA SER A 45 4.65 4.76 6.49
C SER A 45 5.48 4.13 5.39
N VAL A 46 4.98 4.22 4.17
CA VAL A 46 5.69 3.79 2.98
C VAL A 46 5.43 4.80 1.87
N VAL A 47 6.42 5.02 1.03
CA VAL A 47 6.30 5.94 -0.09
C VAL A 47 6.07 5.15 -1.37
N TRP A 48 5.04 5.53 -2.11
CA TRP A 48 4.82 5.03 -3.46
C TRP A 48 5.28 6.09 -4.45
N ASP A 49 6.10 5.68 -5.40
CA ASP A 49 6.74 6.59 -6.35
C ASP A 49 6.00 6.70 -7.69
N GLY A 50 4.78 6.17 -7.77
CA GLY A 50 3.98 6.26 -8.99
C GLY A 50 4.31 5.23 -10.05
N THR A 51 5.06 4.18 -9.69
CA THR A 51 5.44 3.13 -10.64
C THR A 51 4.73 1.82 -10.33
N ASN A 52 4.68 0.95 -11.35
CA ASN A 52 4.23 -0.43 -11.15
C ASN A 52 5.40 -1.32 -10.73
N LYS A 53 5.14 -2.62 -10.59
CA LYS A 53 6.14 -3.60 -10.15
C LYS A 53 7.33 -3.73 -11.11
N SER A 54 7.17 -3.30 -12.36
CA SER A 54 8.25 -3.32 -13.35
C SER A 54 9.02 -2.00 -13.41
N GLY A 55 8.66 -1.05 -12.54
CA GLY A 55 9.32 0.25 -12.53
C GLY A 55 8.78 1.24 -13.55
N LEU A 56 7.73 0.89 -14.27
CA LEU A 56 7.12 1.78 -15.24
C LEU A 56 6.19 2.77 -14.58
N ARG A 57 6.22 4.03 -15.02
CA ARG A 57 5.36 5.07 -14.50
C ARG A 57 3.92 4.83 -14.90
N LEU A 58 3.04 5.04 -13.93
CA LEU A 58 1.62 4.89 -14.15
C LEU A 58 0.99 6.21 -14.58
N SER A 59 -0.16 6.10 -15.25
CA SER A 59 -0.96 7.25 -15.64
C SER A 59 -1.71 7.81 -14.43
N SER A 60 -2.11 9.06 -14.53
CA SER A 60 -3.04 9.68 -13.57
C SER A 60 -4.31 8.87 -13.53
N GLY A 61 -4.90 8.74 -12.35
CA GLY A 61 -6.11 7.99 -12.19
C GLY A 61 -6.39 7.62 -10.75
N ILE A 62 -7.33 6.71 -10.58
CA ILE A 62 -7.74 6.23 -9.27
C ILE A 62 -7.04 4.91 -8.99
N TYR A 63 -6.44 4.82 -7.81
CA TYR A 63 -5.77 3.61 -7.33
C TYR A 63 -6.29 3.25 -5.95
N ILE A 64 -6.24 1.97 -5.63
CA ILE A 64 -6.80 1.46 -4.38
C ILE A 64 -5.70 0.73 -3.63
N PHE A 65 -5.45 1.17 -2.39
CA PHE A 65 -4.54 0.48 -1.48
C PHE A 65 -5.34 -0.46 -0.59
N ILE A 66 -4.88 -1.69 -0.46
CA ILE A 66 -5.46 -2.64 0.48
C ILE A 66 -4.35 -3.14 1.38
N MET A 67 -4.49 -2.87 2.67
CA MET A 67 -3.59 -3.40 3.69
C MET A 67 -4.29 -4.53 4.43
N ARG A 68 -3.57 -5.64 4.58
CA ARG A 68 -3.98 -6.75 5.42
C ARG A 68 -2.89 -7.02 6.43
N ALA A 69 -3.29 -7.11 7.69
CA ALA A 69 -2.38 -7.40 8.78
C ALA A 69 -2.95 -8.57 9.57
N LYS A 70 -2.30 -9.72 9.48
CA LYS A 70 -2.72 -10.90 10.22
C LYS A 70 -1.86 -11.05 11.46
N SER A 71 -2.49 -10.92 12.63
CA SER A 71 -1.79 -11.03 13.90
C SER A 71 -1.19 -12.43 14.06
N ILE A 72 0.08 -12.46 14.50
CA ILE A 72 0.77 -13.72 14.78
C ILE A 72 0.24 -14.34 16.07
N TYR A 73 -0.21 -13.50 17.01
CA TYR A 73 -0.63 -13.97 18.33
C TYR A 73 -2.10 -14.36 18.40
N SER A 74 -2.99 -13.52 17.85
CA SER A 74 -4.43 -13.70 18.00
C SER A 74 -5.09 -14.29 16.76
N ASN A 75 -4.35 -14.39 15.66
CA ASN A 75 -4.86 -14.86 14.37
C ASN A 75 -5.96 -13.97 13.77
N LYS A 76 -6.13 -12.76 14.32
CA LYS A 76 -7.07 -11.78 13.80
C LYS A 76 -6.53 -11.16 12.52
N LEU A 77 -7.44 -10.87 11.60
CA LEU A 77 -7.11 -10.17 10.36
C LEU A 77 -7.66 -8.76 10.42
N PHE A 78 -6.76 -7.79 10.29
CA PHE A 78 -7.10 -6.37 10.18
C PHE A 78 -6.97 -5.97 8.71
N THR A 79 -7.99 -5.34 8.16
CA THR A 79 -7.99 -4.93 6.76
C THR A 79 -8.35 -3.46 6.65
N SER A 80 -7.59 -2.74 5.85
CA SER A 80 -7.85 -1.32 5.58
C SER A 80 -7.78 -1.09 4.08
N THR A 81 -8.78 -0.41 3.55
CA THR A 81 -8.87 -0.09 2.12
C THR A 81 -8.96 1.41 1.96
N LYS A 82 -8.12 1.99 1.10
CA LYS A 82 -8.14 3.41 0.80
C LYS A 82 -8.12 3.64 -0.70
N LYS A 83 -8.94 4.58 -1.15
CA LYS A 83 -8.93 5.04 -2.53
C LYS A 83 -8.07 6.30 -2.60
N MET A 84 -7.28 6.39 -3.66
CA MET A 84 -6.39 7.53 -3.87
C MET A 84 -6.52 8.03 -5.31
N ILE A 85 -6.49 9.35 -5.46
CA ILE A 85 -6.37 9.98 -6.76
C ILE A 85 -4.90 10.32 -6.98
N PHE A 86 -4.31 9.72 -8.01
CA PHE A 86 -2.93 9.95 -8.37
C PHE A 86 -2.87 10.90 -9.56
N LEU A 87 -2.21 12.01 -9.40
CA LEU A 87 -2.06 13.04 -10.43
C LEU A 87 -0.59 13.22 -10.76
N LYS A 88 -0.29 13.08 -12.01
CA LYS A 88 1.05 13.36 -12.51
C LYS A 88 1.28 14.85 -12.65
#